data_d17241aeef3991350817eb2ac89b4b10
#
_entry.id   d17241aeef3991350817eb2ac89b4b10
#
_cell.length_a   1.000
_cell.length_b   1.000
_cell.length_c   1.000
_cell.angle_alpha   90.00
_cell.angle_beta   90.00
_cell.angle_gamma   90.00
#
_symmetry.space_group_name_H-M   'P 1'
#
loop_
_entity.id
_entity.type
_entity.pdbx_description
1 polymer ?
#
loop_
_entity_poly.entity_id
_entity_poly.type
_entity_poly.pdbx_seq_one_letter_code
_entity_poly.pdbx_strand_id
1 'polypeptide(L)' 'MPEVFRTEGYVFSFYSNEGNEPLHVHVRRAGGFAKFWLEPISLDYSHGMSPRVVSS' A
#
# COMPACT_ATOMS: atom_id res chain seq x y z
N MET A 1 -8.95 9.56 9.34
CA MET A 1 -9.38 8.46 8.46
C MET A 1 -8.50 8.43 7.22
N PRO A 2 -8.12 7.25 6.73
CA PRO A 2 -7.32 7.18 5.52
C PRO A 2 -8.15 7.55 4.29
N GLU A 3 -7.49 8.11 3.30
CA GLU A 3 -8.10 8.28 2.00
C GLU A 3 -8.05 6.94 1.28
N VAL A 4 -9.10 6.62 0.57
CA VAL A 4 -9.23 5.33 -0.10
C VAL A 4 -9.46 5.53 -1.59
N PHE A 5 -8.72 4.79 -2.41
CA PHE A 5 -8.85 4.80 -3.85
C PHE A 5 -8.99 3.37 -4.34
N ARG A 6 -9.95 3.12 -5.22
CA ARG A 6 -10.20 1.78 -5.76
C ARG A 6 -10.11 1.79 -7.26
N THR A 7 -9.38 0.82 -7.81
CA THR A 7 -9.29 0.67 -9.25
C THR A 7 -8.91 -0.76 -9.60
N GLU A 8 -9.58 -1.35 -10.57
CA GLU A 8 -9.29 -2.68 -11.11
C GLU A 8 -9.09 -3.75 -10.03
N GLY A 9 -9.92 -3.69 -8.99
CA GLY A 9 -9.85 -4.65 -7.90
C GLY A 9 -8.84 -4.31 -6.82
N TYR A 10 -8.03 -3.28 -7.03
CA TYR A 10 -7.09 -2.81 -6.02
C TYR A 10 -7.75 -1.79 -5.12
N VAL A 11 -7.42 -1.86 -3.84
CA VAL A 11 -7.84 -0.86 -2.86
C VAL A 11 -6.58 -0.25 -2.26
N PHE A 12 -6.44 1.05 -2.44
CA PHE A 12 -5.31 1.81 -1.90
C PHE A 12 -5.81 2.63 -0.72
N SER A 13 -5.24 2.40 0.45
CA SER A 13 -5.60 3.14 1.66
C SER A 13 -4.39 3.97 2.07
N PHE A 14 -4.51 5.28 1.96
CA PHE A 14 -3.40 6.20 2.21
C PHE A 14 -3.48 6.72 3.64
N TYR A 15 -2.37 6.63 4.35
CA TYR A 15 -2.28 7.08 5.74
C TYR A 15 -1.27 8.20 5.83
N SER A 16 -1.71 9.34 6.38
CA SER A 16 -0.84 10.47 6.60
C SER A 16 0.13 10.19 7.73
N ASN A 17 1.11 11.06 7.87
CA ASN A 17 2.09 11.01 8.94
C ASN A 17 1.38 11.14 10.29
N GLU A 18 1.19 10.02 10.96
CA GLU A 18 0.49 9.99 12.25
C GLU A 18 1.25 9.13 13.25
N GLY A 19 1.23 9.54 14.51
CA GLY A 19 1.88 8.82 15.56
C GLY A 19 3.36 8.61 15.25
N ASN A 20 3.79 7.36 15.20
CA ASN A 20 5.18 7.01 14.95
C ASN A 20 5.45 6.60 13.51
N GLU A 21 4.44 6.63 12.65
CA GLU A 21 4.60 6.14 11.29
C GLU A 21 4.55 7.25 10.28
N PRO A 22 5.54 7.31 9.38
CA PRO A 22 5.51 8.27 8.28
C PRO A 22 4.39 7.97 7.28
N LEU A 23 4.25 8.83 6.30
CA LEU A 23 3.28 8.67 5.23
C LEU A 23 3.45 7.30 4.56
N HIS A 24 2.37 6.56 4.42
CA HIS A 24 2.41 5.24 3.80
C HIS A 24 1.06 4.88 3.17
N VAL A 25 1.06 3.83 2.37
CA VAL A 25 -0.14 3.34 1.72
C VAL A 25 -0.23 1.83 1.89
N HIS A 26 -1.43 1.35 2.17
CA HIS A 26 -1.75 -0.08 2.18
C HIS A 26 -2.47 -0.40 0.88
N VAL A 27 -2.04 -1.45 0.21
CA VAL A 27 -2.64 -1.89 -1.06
C VAL A 27 -3.19 -3.29 -0.87
N ARG A 28 -4.43 -3.50 -1.26
CA ARG A 28 -5.07 -4.81 -1.17
C ARG A 28 -5.67 -5.21 -2.50
N ARG A 29 -5.61 -6.49 -2.78
CA ARG A 29 -6.33 -7.11 -3.87
C ARG A 29 -6.63 -8.54 -3.44
N ALA A 30 -7.67 -9.15 -4.01
CA ALA A 30 -8.11 -10.49 -3.62
C ALA A 30 -6.95 -11.40 -3.25
N GLY A 31 -6.91 -11.81 -1.97
CA GLY A 31 -5.90 -12.73 -1.47
C GLY A 31 -4.53 -12.13 -1.18
N GLY A 32 -4.32 -10.84 -1.44
CA GLY A 32 -3.02 -10.25 -1.22
C GLY A 32 -3.05 -8.84 -0.67
N PHE A 33 -1.94 -8.42 -0.09
CA PHE A 33 -1.80 -7.07 0.43
C PHE A 33 -0.33 -6.67 0.45
N ALA A 34 -0.08 -5.36 0.53
CA ALA A 34 1.27 -4.82 0.62
C ALA A 34 1.22 -3.47 1.33
N LYS A 35 2.34 -3.05 1.88
CA LYS A 35 2.48 -1.75 2.49
C LYS A 35 3.71 -1.07 1.90
N PHE A 36 3.54 0.19 1.49
CA PHE A 36 4.63 0.99 0.93
C PHE A 36 4.81 2.27 1.73
N TRP A 37 6.05 2.62 1.97
CA TRP A 37 6.40 3.94 2.46
C TRP A 37 6.47 4.89 1.27
N LEU A 38 6.07 6.14 1.43
CA LEU A 38 5.95 7.06 0.32
C LEU A 38 7.05 8.14 0.25
N GLU A 39 7.88 8.24 1.28
CA GLU A 39 8.97 9.22 1.29
C GLU A 39 10.21 8.63 1.96
N PRO A 40 11.13 8.03 1.19
CA PRO A 40 11.04 7.71 -0.23
C PRO A 40 10.12 6.53 -0.48
N ILE A 41 9.72 6.34 -1.73
CA ILE A 41 8.86 5.21 -2.06
C ILE A 41 9.66 3.93 -1.89
N SER A 42 9.17 3.04 -1.03
CA SER A 42 9.81 1.77 -0.78
C SER A 42 8.80 0.76 -0.26
N LEU A 43 9.00 -0.49 -0.60
CA LEU A 43 8.15 -1.58 -0.13
C LEU A 43 8.54 -1.96 1.29
N ASP A 44 7.57 -1.98 2.19
CA ASP A 44 7.78 -2.48 3.55
C ASP A 44 7.57 -4.00 3.57
N TYR A 45 6.39 -4.44 3.12
CA TYR A 45 6.11 -5.87 3.03
C TYR A 45 5.01 -6.12 1.99
N SER A 46 4.94 -7.37 1.52
CA SER A 46 3.85 -7.81 0.68
C SER A 46 3.55 -9.27 0.96
N HIS A 47 2.32 -9.67 0.68
CA HIS A 47 1.88 -11.05 0.86
C HIS A 47 0.80 -11.36 -0.17
N GLY A 48 0.96 -12.44 -0.91
CA GLY A 48 -0.04 -12.86 -1.86
C GLY A 48 -0.13 -12.02 -3.12
N MET A 49 0.84 -11.13 -3.35
CA MET A 49 0.89 -10.34 -4.58
C MET A 49 2.06 -10.81 -5.44
N SER A 50 1.86 -10.79 -6.76
CA SER A 50 2.93 -11.19 -7.67
C SER A 50 4.05 -10.16 -7.65
N PRO A 51 5.30 -10.58 -7.86
CA PRO A 51 6.42 -9.63 -7.93
C PRO A 51 6.22 -8.57 -8.99
N ARG A 52 5.54 -8.89 -10.08
CA ARG A 52 5.27 -7.95 -11.14
C ARG A 52 4.41 -6.80 -10.65
N VAL A 53 3.40 -7.09 -9.83
CA VAL A 53 2.52 -6.07 -9.28
C VAL A 53 3.29 -5.19 -8.30
N VAL A 54 4.11 -5.80 -7.44
CA VAL A 54 4.84 -5.09 -6.41
C VAL A 54 5.89 -4.17 -7.01
N SER A 55 6.54 -4.58 -8.08
CA SER A 55 7.65 -3.83 -8.66
C SER A 55 7.24 -2.82 -9.73
N SER A 56 5.98 -2.77 -10.07
CA SER A 56 5.52 -1.85 -11.13
C SER A 56 5.19 -0.40 -10.61
#